data_91ae793e211ca84278b0559b203f5307
#
_entry.id   91ae793e211ca84278b0559b203f5307
#
_cell.length_a   1.000
_cell.length_b   1.000
_cell.length_c   1.000
_cell.angle_alpha   90.00
_cell.angle_beta   90.00
_cell.angle_gamma   90.00
#
_symmetry.space_group_name_H-M   'P 1'
#
loop_
_entity.id
_entity.type
_entity.pdbx_description
1 polymer ?
#
loop_
_entity_poly.entity_id
_entity_poly.type
_entity_poly.pdbx_seq_one_letter_code
_entity_poly.pdbx_strand_id
1 'polypeptide(L)'
;MNTSASFQGSWSPFEFFNFDFTTPVSEKVPVPEYRPLDFPQATQDADLLKQLSFIPGLKEILTIRQVHALEHATVWVLSESQSGQPANVQLDNELLSGLSTEHGFYLYGEVNISDLRRAIALARHRLTSGEWDLAIHPRCGTNLSVAMLLTAGLAVGVHLLLPFRPIEQIIGLGLAATTAAELAPDLGSIAQRYLTTAIPFNLAIENITRTRDVWGRDAHFVKVGWQE
;
A
#
# COMPACT_ATOMS: atom_id res chain seq x y z
N MET A 1 18.86 54.02 10.47
CA MET A 1 18.49 53.88 9.07
C MET A 1 17.65 52.64 8.98
N ASN A 2 16.34 52.84 8.76
CA ASN A 2 15.34 51.77 8.65
C ASN A 2 15.40 51.11 7.28
N THR A 3 15.34 49.77 7.24
CA THR A 3 14.92 49.06 6.06
C THR A 3 13.84 48.05 6.44
N SER A 4 12.60 48.45 6.17
CA SER A 4 11.42 47.64 6.21
C SER A 4 11.42 46.68 5.02
N ALA A 5 11.46 45.37 5.25
CA ALA A 5 11.19 44.37 4.24
C ALA A 5 9.69 44.13 4.20
N SER A 6 9.03 44.55 3.13
CA SER A 6 7.66 44.29 2.83
C SER A 6 7.48 42.87 2.32
N PHE A 7 6.77 42.04 3.08
CA PHE A 7 6.30 40.70 2.70
C PHE A 7 5.05 40.86 1.82
N GLN A 8 5.20 40.73 0.50
CA GLN A 8 4.08 40.62 -0.44
C GLN A 8 3.96 39.14 -0.88
N GLY A 9 3.21 38.37 -0.14
CA GLY A 9 2.73 37.08 -0.58
C GLY A 9 1.30 37.20 -1.07
N SER A 10 1.08 37.10 -2.38
CA SER A 10 -0.26 37.03 -2.96
C SER A 10 -0.81 35.62 -2.76
N TRP A 11 -1.81 35.47 -1.90
CA TRP A 11 -2.56 34.23 -1.72
C TRP A 11 -3.58 34.07 -2.85
N SER A 12 -3.45 33.03 -3.65
CA SER A 12 -4.46 32.62 -4.63
C SER A 12 -5.33 31.51 -4.00
N PRO A 13 -6.67 31.66 -3.95
CA PRO A 13 -7.57 30.65 -3.36
C PRO A 13 -7.67 29.34 -4.13
N PHE A 14 -7.04 29.21 -5.28
CA PHE A 14 -7.18 28.05 -6.16
C PHE A 14 -6.02 27.04 -6.10
N GLU A 15 -4.96 27.26 -5.30
CA GLU A 15 -3.86 26.32 -5.15
C GLU A 15 -4.17 25.13 -4.21
N PHE A 16 -5.32 25.10 -3.57
CA PHE A 16 -5.71 24.03 -2.63
C PHE A 16 -6.07 22.69 -3.27
N PHE A 17 -6.21 22.62 -4.60
CA PHE A 17 -6.65 21.40 -5.29
C PHE A 17 -5.60 20.73 -6.16
N ASN A 18 -4.38 21.24 -6.25
CA ASN A 18 -3.26 20.51 -6.85
C ASN A 18 -2.58 19.67 -5.77
N PHE A 19 -3.18 18.54 -5.45
CA PHE A 19 -2.52 17.48 -4.70
C PHE A 19 -1.52 16.81 -5.65
N ASP A 20 -0.29 17.35 -5.65
CA ASP A 20 0.83 16.74 -6.36
C ASP A 20 1.32 15.55 -5.55
N PHE A 21 0.88 14.34 -5.94
CA PHE A 21 1.36 13.08 -5.39
C PHE A 21 2.82 12.78 -5.77
N THR A 22 3.48 13.69 -6.48
CA THR A 22 4.85 13.52 -6.99
C THR A 22 5.93 14.11 -6.10
N THR A 23 5.61 14.61 -4.90
CA THR A 23 6.69 14.98 -3.97
C THR A 23 7.44 13.71 -3.58
N PRO A 24 8.74 13.60 -3.92
CA PRO A 24 9.54 12.49 -3.42
C PRO A 24 9.59 12.63 -1.90
N VAL A 25 8.96 11.68 -1.19
CA VAL A 25 9.13 11.53 0.26
C VAL A 25 10.57 11.09 0.50
N SER A 26 11.48 12.06 0.49
CA SER A 26 12.92 11.89 0.79
C SER A 26 13.20 12.06 2.29
N GLU A 27 12.21 11.91 3.15
CA GLU A 27 12.44 11.92 4.57
C GLU A 27 12.15 10.51 5.10
N LYS A 28 13.22 9.86 5.60
CA LYS A 28 13.12 8.57 6.28
C LYS A 28 12.17 8.76 7.46
N VAL A 29 10.90 8.38 7.28
CA VAL A 29 10.01 8.19 8.40
C VAL A 29 10.70 7.20 9.35
N PRO A 30 10.93 7.52 10.63
CA PRO A 30 11.53 6.59 11.57
C PRO A 30 10.60 5.39 11.66
N VAL A 31 11.03 4.27 11.05
CA VAL A 31 10.33 2.99 11.18
C VAL A 31 10.34 2.65 12.66
N PRO A 32 9.18 2.43 13.31
CA PRO A 32 9.15 2.04 14.71
C PRO A 32 10.03 0.81 14.91
N GLU A 33 10.96 0.89 15.85
CA GLU A 33 11.90 -0.17 16.19
C GLU A 33 11.10 -1.46 16.48
N TYR A 34 11.28 -2.47 15.66
CA TYR A 34 10.54 -3.74 15.72
C TYR A 34 10.83 -4.43 17.06
N ARG A 35 9.81 -4.61 17.88
CA ARG A 35 9.94 -5.44 19.10
C ARG A 35 10.01 -6.91 18.70
N PRO A 36 10.78 -7.75 19.43
CA PRO A 36 10.95 -9.18 19.10
C PRO A 36 9.66 -10.00 19.00
N LEU A 37 8.55 -9.50 19.57
CA LEU A 37 7.22 -10.13 19.50
C LEU A 37 6.49 -9.90 18.17
N ASP A 38 6.98 -9.00 17.31
CA ASP A 38 6.33 -8.61 16.07
C ASP A 38 6.93 -9.29 14.82
N PHE A 39 7.89 -10.20 14.99
CA PHE A 39 8.49 -10.90 13.86
C PHE A 39 7.53 -11.93 13.27
N PRO A 40 7.22 -11.84 11.95
CA PRO A 40 6.42 -12.84 11.27
C PRO A 40 7.04 -14.22 11.40
N GLN A 41 6.25 -15.20 11.85
CA GLN A 41 6.68 -16.59 11.99
C GLN A 41 6.25 -17.38 10.76
N ALA A 42 7.13 -18.24 10.24
CA ALA A 42 6.84 -19.05 9.05
C ALA A 42 5.60 -19.95 9.21
N THR A 43 5.33 -20.41 10.42
CA THR A 43 4.17 -21.28 10.73
C THR A 43 2.93 -20.53 11.18
N GLN A 44 3.01 -19.21 11.41
CA GLN A 44 1.96 -18.43 12.07
C GLN A 44 0.60 -18.56 11.39
N ASP A 45 0.54 -18.34 10.08
CA ASP A 45 -0.72 -18.41 9.32
C ASP A 45 -1.24 -19.86 9.19
N ALA A 46 -0.32 -20.83 9.02
CA ALA A 46 -0.67 -22.25 8.98
C ALA A 46 -1.24 -22.74 10.33
N ASP A 47 -0.61 -22.33 11.44
CA ASP A 47 -1.07 -22.69 12.79
C ASP A 47 -2.41 -22.01 13.13
N LEU A 48 -2.59 -20.75 12.72
CA LEU A 48 -3.85 -20.04 12.85
C LEU A 48 -4.96 -20.74 12.07
N LEU A 49 -4.68 -21.17 10.84
CA LEU A 49 -5.64 -21.91 10.01
C LEU A 49 -6.02 -23.25 10.64
N LYS A 50 -5.07 -23.98 11.25
CA LYS A 50 -5.36 -25.23 11.96
C LYS A 50 -6.24 -25.02 13.18
N GLN A 51 -5.94 -23.98 13.99
CA GLN A 51 -6.70 -23.68 15.21
C GLN A 51 -8.11 -23.16 14.92
N LEU A 52 -8.28 -22.39 13.86
CA LEU A 52 -9.53 -21.70 13.50
C LEU A 52 -10.13 -22.24 12.19
N SER A 53 -9.90 -23.52 11.89
CA SER A 53 -10.38 -24.18 10.66
C SER A 53 -11.91 -24.15 10.48
N PHE A 54 -12.66 -23.89 11.57
CA PHE A 54 -14.12 -23.77 11.56
C PHE A 54 -14.62 -22.42 11.03
N ILE A 55 -13.72 -21.42 10.84
CA ILE A 55 -14.10 -20.11 10.29
C ILE A 55 -14.10 -20.18 8.77
N PRO A 56 -15.27 -20.08 8.11
CA PRO A 56 -15.33 -20.08 6.66
C PRO A 56 -14.66 -18.84 6.08
N GLY A 57 -13.87 -19.01 5.01
CA GLY A 57 -13.16 -17.90 4.35
C GLY A 57 -11.83 -17.50 5.00
N LEU A 58 -11.46 -18.09 6.14
CA LEU A 58 -10.20 -17.74 6.82
C LEU A 58 -8.97 -18.01 5.93
N LYS A 59 -8.95 -19.14 5.23
CA LYS A 59 -7.86 -19.51 4.33
C LYS A 59 -7.71 -18.49 3.21
N GLU A 60 -8.80 -18.05 2.62
CA GLU A 60 -8.87 -17.05 1.56
C GLU A 60 -8.33 -15.71 2.05
N ILE A 61 -8.71 -15.30 3.26
CA ILE A 61 -8.20 -14.07 3.89
C ILE A 61 -6.70 -14.15 4.14
N LEU A 62 -6.20 -15.26 4.69
CA LEU A 62 -4.76 -15.45 4.92
C LEU A 62 -4.00 -15.49 3.60
N THR A 63 -4.56 -16.17 2.60
CA THR A 63 -3.96 -16.24 1.26
C THR A 63 -3.86 -14.86 0.60
N ILE A 64 -4.96 -14.09 0.57
CA ILE A 64 -4.96 -12.77 -0.09
C ILE A 64 -3.99 -11.80 0.61
N ARG A 65 -3.83 -11.87 1.93
CA ARG A 65 -2.84 -11.05 2.65
C ARG A 65 -1.41 -11.36 2.23
N GLN A 66 -1.07 -12.64 2.07
CA GLN A 66 0.25 -13.07 1.61
C GLN A 66 0.47 -12.72 0.13
N VAL A 67 -0.56 -12.89 -0.70
CA VAL A 67 -0.53 -12.49 -2.13
C VAL A 67 -0.31 -10.99 -2.26
N HIS A 68 -0.95 -10.18 -1.44
CA HIS A 68 -0.83 -8.73 -1.45
C HIS A 68 0.60 -8.28 -1.12
N ALA A 69 1.23 -8.87 -0.11
CA ALA A 69 2.63 -8.61 0.18
C ALA A 69 3.55 -9.01 -0.98
N LEU A 70 3.30 -10.16 -1.61
CA LEU A 70 4.08 -10.65 -2.74
C LEU A 70 3.91 -9.77 -3.98
N GLU A 71 2.70 -9.29 -4.25
CA GLU A 71 2.40 -8.34 -5.32
C GLU A 71 3.21 -7.05 -5.14
N HIS A 72 3.14 -6.40 -3.95
CA HIS A 72 3.89 -5.18 -3.65
C HIS A 72 5.40 -5.38 -3.85
N ALA A 73 5.96 -6.42 -3.25
CA ALA A 73 7.38 -6.72 -3.38
C ALA A 73 7.79 -7.02 -4.83
N THR A 74 6.90 -7.62 -5.63
CA THR A 74 7.16 -7.86 -7.05
C THR A 74 7.22 -6.55 -7.83
N VAL A 75 6.32 -5.60 -7.55
CA VAL A 75 6.33 -4.26 -8.15
C VAL A 75 7.63 -3.53 -7.79
N TRP A 76 8.05 -3.56 -6.53
CA TRP A 76 9.31 -2.97 -6.09
C TRP A 76 10.53 -3.56 -6.82
N VAL A 77 10.65 -4.88 -6.87
CA VAL A 77 11.78 -5.57 -7.53
C VAL A 77 11.82 -5.28 -9.04
N LEU A 78 10.66 -5.21 -9.71
CA LEU A 78 10.60 -4.83 -11.12
C LEU A 78 11.01 -3.37 -11.34
N SER A 79 10.56 -2.48 -10.48
CA SER A 79 10.92 -1.04 -10.54
C SER A 79 12.42 -0.84 -10.34
N GLU A 80 13.02 -1.52 -9.38
CA GLU A 80 14.49 -1.52 -9.16
C GLU A 80 15.24 -2.01 -10.40
N SER A 81 14.80 -3.12 -11.00
CA SER A 81 15.47 -3.71 -12.16
C SER A 81 15.40 -2.85 -13.41
N GLN A 82 14.34 -2.06 -13.58
CA GLN A 82 14.16 -1.18 -14.74
C GLN A 82 14.87 0.17 -14.57
N SER A 83 15.07 0.63 -13.34
CA SER A 83 15.71 1.92 -13.06
C SER A 83 17.23 1.91 -13.25
N GLY A 84 17.88 0.73 -13.23
CA GLY A 84 19.33 0.60 -13.25
C GLY A 84 20.05 1.23 -12.04
N GLN A 85 19.30 1.60 -11.00
CA GLN A 85 19.83 2.20 -9.78
C GLN A 85 20.14 1.14 -8.71
N PRO A 86 21.03 1.43 -7.74
CA PRO A 86 21.34 0.48 -6.69
C PRO A 86 20.11 0.16 -5.83
N ALA A 87 20.01 -1.09 -5.38
CA ALA A 87 18.88 -1.66 -4.65
C ALA A 87 18.51 -0.98 -3.30
N ASN A 88 19.26 0.03 -2.88
CA ASN A 88 18.99 0.81 -1.67
C ASN A 88 18.08 2.04 -1.89
N VAL A 89 17.65 2.29 -3.13
CA VAL A 89 16.72 3.37 -3.49
C VAL A 89 15.44 2.73 -3.99
N GLN A 90 14.38 2.77 -3.17
CA GLN A 90 13.06 2.35 -3.59
C GLN A 90 12.49 3.37 -4.58
N LEU A 91 12.60 3.07 -5.88
CA LEU A 91 11.98 3.85 -6.95
C LEU A 91 10.70 3.17 -7.36
N ASP A 92 9.61 3.90 -7.27
CA ASP A 92 8.30 3.43 -7.72
C ASP A 92 8.14 3.69 -9.23
N ASN A 93 7.88 2.62 -10.00
CA ASN A 93 7.52 2.75 -11.41
C ASN A 93 6.00 2.88 -11.54
N GLU A 94 5.54 4.10 -11.81
CA GLU A 94 4.10 4.42 -11.95
C GLU A 94 3.40 3.66 -13.09
N LEU A 95 4.15 3.10 -14.03
CA LEU A 95 3.61 2.29 -15.13
C LEU A 95 3.27 0.86 -14.69
N LEU A 96 3.75 0.44 -13.51
CA LEU A 96 3.45 -0.86 -12.94
C LEU A 96 2.38 -0.73 -11.86
N SER A 97 1.39 -1.61 -11.88
CA SER A 97 0.40 -1.72 -10.82
C SER A 97 -0.08 -3.16 -10.68
N GLY A 98 -0.63 -3.51 -9.54
CA GLY A 98 -1.14 -4.85 -9.28
C GLY A 98 -2.55 -4.86 -8.74
N LEU A 99 -3.16 -6.05 -8.77
CA LEU A 99 -4.45 -6.32 -8.16
C LEU A 99 -4.43 -7.73 -7.57
N SER A 100 -4.44 -7.81 -6.26
CA SER A 100 -4.41 -9.07 -5.53
C SER A 100 -5.78 -9.73 -5.43
N THR A 101 -5.79 -11.05 -5.53
CA THR A 101 -6.95 -11.93 -5.35
C THR A 101 -6.56 -13.13 -4.48
N GLU A 102 -7.52 -13.91 -4.04
CA GLU A 102 -7.30 -15.16 -3.28
C GLU A 102 -6.59 -16.27 -4.08
N HIS A 103 -6.54 -16.15 -5.41
CA HIS A 103 -5.90 -17.14 -6.30
C HIS A 103 -4.55 -16.67 -6.87
N GLY A 104 -4.13 -15.45 -6.54
CA GLY A 104 -2.93 -14.83 -7.06
C GLY A 104 -3.14 -13.34 -7.34
N PHE A 105 -2.30 -12.75 -8.18
CA PHE A 105 -2.42 -11.34 -8.51
C PHE A 105 -2.28 -11.06 -10.01
N TYR A 106 -2.96 -10.02 -10.46
CA TYR A 106 -2.74 -9.43 -11.77
C TYR A 106 -1.64 -8.38 -11.67
N LEU A 107 -0.71 -8.41 -12.60
CA LEU A 107 0.28 -7.36 -12.79
C LEU A 107 -0.01 -6.65 -14.11
N TYR A 108 -0.20 -5.34 -14.04
CA TYR A 108 -0.41 -4.44 -15.18
C TYR A 108 0.90 -3.73 -15.52
N GLY A 109 1.06 -3.40 -16.79
CA GLY A 109 2.25 -2.77 -17.35
C GLY A 109 3.02 -3.68 -18.28
N GLU A 110 3.97 -3.10 -19.01
CA GLU A 110 4.78 -3.84 -19.97
C GLU A 110 5.95 -4.54 -19.27
N VAL A 111 5.82 -5.83 -19.05
CA VAL A 111 6.85 -6.66 -18.43
C VAL A 111 7.03 -7.95 -19.23
N ASN A 112 8.28 -8.37 -19.41
CA ASN A 112 8.56 -9.68 -19.99
C ASN A 112 8.27 -10.78 -18.96
N ILE A 113 7.66 -11.89 -19.38
CA ILE A 113 7.33 -13.02 -18.49
C ILE A 113 8.57 -13.59 -17.79
N SER A 114 9.73 -13.64 -18.47
CA SER A 114 10.97 -14.12 -17.86
C SER A 114 11.46 -13.20 -16.74
N ASP A 115 11.32 -11.89 -16.92
CA ASP A 115 11.71 -10.89 -15.93
C ASP A 115 10.74 -10.90 -14.75
N LEU A 116 9.44 -11.00 -15.04
CA LEU A 116 8.40 -11.15 -14.02
C LEU A 116 8.65 -12.42 -13.17
N ARG A 117 8.96 -13.56 -13.79
CA ARG A 117 9.25 -14.80 -13.05
C ARG A 117 10.43 -14.64 -12.11
N ARG A 118 11.51 -13.99 -12.55
CA ARG A 118 12.69 -13.71 -11.71
C ARG A 118 12.35 -12.75 -10.58
N ALA A 119 11.59 -11.69 -10.89
CA ALA A 119 11.19 -10.70 -9.91
C ALA A 119 10.32 -11.29 -8.80
N ILE A 120 9.35 -12.15 -9.13
CA ILE A 120 8.49 -12.81 -8.14
C ILE A 120 9.33 -13.73 -7.22
N ALA A 121 10.23 -14.52 -7.80
CA ALA A 121 11.08 -15.40 -7.02
C ALA A 121 11.99 -14.61 -6.06
N LEU A 122 12.58 -13.50 -6.54
CA LEU A 122 13.40 -12.62 -5.73
C LEU A 122 12.58 -11.88 -4.67
N ALA A 123 11.41 -11.36 -5.01
CA ALA A 123 10.51 -10.68 -4.10
C ALA A 123 10.10 -11.60 -2.93
N ARG A 124 9.68 -12.84 -3.24
CA ARG A 124 9.35 -13.82 -2.21
C ARG A 124 10.55 -14.12 -1.32
N HIS A 125 11.73 -14.32 -1.91
CA HIS A 125 12.97 -14.60 -1.15
C HIS A 125 13.30 -13.42 -0.21
N ARG A 126 13.30 -12.19 -0.70
CA ARG A 126 13.59 -10.99 0.10
C ARG A 126 12.61 -10.84 1.27
N LEU A 127 11.29 -10.96 1.02
CA LEU A 127 10.26 -10.91 2.06
C LEU A 127 10.47 -11.98 3.13
N THR A 128 10.70 -13.25 2.72
CA THR A 128 10.89 -14.35 3.66
C THR A 128 12.25 -14.30 4.38
N SER A 129 13.19 -13.52 3.87
CA SER A 129 14.52 -13.29 4.48
C SER A 129 14.56 -12.06 5.41
N GLY A 130 13.44 -11.34 5.59
CA GLY A 130 13.34 -10.24 6.55
C GLY A 130 13.22 -8.83 5.96
N GLU A 131 13.17 -8.67 4.63
CA GLU A 131 12.93 -7.36 4.00
C GLU A 131 11.43 -7.05 3.95
N TRP A 132 10.80 -6.95 5.12
CA TRP A 132 9.34 -6.85 5.26
C TRP A 132 8.76 -5.53 4.78
N ASP A 133 9.56 -4.49 4.66
CA ASP A 133 9.12 -3.18 4.14
C ASP A 133 8.70 -3.26 2.67
N LEU A 134 9.16 -4.27 1.93
CA LEU A 134 8.69 -4.54 0.57
C LEU A 134 7.20 -4.92 0.50
N ALA A 135 6.59 -5.32 1.62
CA ALA A 135 5.16 -5.59 1.71
C ALA A 135 4.30 -4.31 1.73
N ILE A 136 4.92 -3.14 1.89
CA ILE A 136 4.25 -1.84 1.96
C ILE A 136 4.48 -1.09 0.67
N HIS A 137 3.40 -0.56 0.08
CA HIS A 137 3.49 0.21 -1.16
C HIS A 137 2.70 1.52 -1.04
N PRO A 138 3.28 2.70 -1.41
CA PRO A 138 2.62 3.99 -1.22
C PRO A 138 1.34 4.13 -2.05
N ARG A 139 1.28 3.55 -3.25
CA ARG A 139 0.11 3.58 -4.14
C ARG A 139 -0.87 2.42 -3.91
N CYS A 140 -0.82 1.76 -2.77
CA CYS A 140 -1.74 0.68 -2.44
C CYS A 140 -3.17 1.19 -2.23
N GLY A 141 -4.16 0.44 -2.72
CA GLY A 141 -5.57 0.73 -2.50
C GLY A 141 -5.98 0.79 -1.02
N THR A 142 -5.21 0.15 -0.12
CA THR A 142 -5.39 0.27 1.33
C THR A 142 -5.21 1.71 1.81
N ASN A 143 -4.20 2.44 1.29
CA ASN A 143 -3.99 3.85 1.65
C ASN A 143 -5.18 4.72 1.23
N LEU A 144 -5.70 4.49 0.02
CA LEU A 144 -6.90 5.17 -0.45
C LEU A 144 -8.11 4.86 0.44
N SER A 145 -8.32 3.60 0.79
CA SER A 145 -9.42 3.18 1.67
C SER A 145 -9.33 3.82 3.05
N VAL A 146 -8.13 3.88 3.64
CA VAL A 146 -7.88 4.55 4.92
C VAL A 146 -8.16 6.04 4.82
N ALA A 147 -7.69 6.70 3.76
CA ALA A 147 -7.96 8.13 3.54
C ALA A 147 -9.47 8.42 3.43
N MET A 148 -10.21 7.60 2.69
CA MET A 148 -11.66 7.73 2.54
C MET A 148 -12.39 7.51 3.88
N LEU A 149 -12.01 6.49 4.65
CA LEU A 149 -12.61 6.20 5.96
C LEU A 149 -12.33 7.31 6.97
N LEU A 150 -11.10 7.83 7.02
CA LEU A 150 -10.74 8.97 7.86
C LEU A 150 -11.54 10.22 7.49
N THR A 151 -11.58 10.56 6.21
CA THR A 151 -12.33 11.72 5.73
C THR A 151 -13.81 11.61 6.08
N ALA A 152 -14.43 10.45 5.82
CA ALA A 152 -15.83 10.22 6.14
C ALA A 152 -16.08 10.26 7.65
N GLY A 153 -15.25 9.60 8.46
CA GLY A 153 -15.36 9.57 9.92
C GLY A 153 -15.23 10.98 10.54
N LEU A 154 -14.23 11.73 10.10
CA LEU A 154 -14.01 13.10 10.58
C LEU A 154 -15.13 14.04 10.11
N ALA A 155 -15.64 13.88 8.89
CA ALA A 155 -16.78 14.68 8.40
C ALA A 155 -18.05 14.42 9.22
N VAL A 156 -18.33 13.15 9.56
CA VAL A 156 -19.43 12.80 10.47
C VAL A 156 -19.20 13.41 11.85
N GLY A 157 -17.98 13.33 12.39
CA GLY A 157 -17.61 13.97 13.66
C GLY A 157 -17.87 15.48 13.67
N VAL A 158 -17.44 16.18 12.62
CA VAL A 158 -17.72 17.62 12.44
C VAL A 158 -19.21 17.89 12.45
N HIS A 159 -20.00 17.11 11.69
CA HIS A 159 -21.44 17.28 11.60
C HIS A 159 -22.15 17.08 12.95
N LEU A 160 -21.68 16.16 13.76
CA LEU A 160 -22.29 15.87 15.07
C LEU A 160 -21.84 16.82 16.17
N LEU A 161 -20.61 17.35 16.10
CA LEU A 161 -20.01 18.14 17.19
C LEU A 161 -20.13 19.65 17.00
N LEU A 162 -20.22 20.12 15.75
CA LEU A 162 -20.33 21.57 15.48
C LEU A 162 -21.78 21.98 15.30
N PRO A 163 -22.10 23.25 15.65
CA PRO A 163 -23.42 23.81 15.38
C PRO A 163 -23.78 23.80 13.90
N PHE A 164 -25.07 23.64 13.58
CA PHE A 164 -25.58 23.59 12.19
C PHE A 164 -25.57 24.98 11.52
N ARG A 165 -24.46 25.71 11.64
CA ARG A 165 -24.21 26.96 10.94
C ARG A 165 -23.32 26.71 9.72
N PRO A 166 -23.71 27.18 8.52
CA PRO A 166 -23.01 26.84 7.29
C PRO A 166 -21.49 27.13 7.32
N ILE A 167 -21.10 28.28 7.87
CA ILE A 167 -19.68 28.70 7.92
C ILE A 167 -18.89 27.79 8.85
N GLU A 168 -19.40 27.45 10.04
CA GLU A 168 -18.74 26.58 11.00
C GLU A 168 -18.57 25.16 10.45
N GLN A 169 -19.59 24.67 9.75
CA GLN A 169 -19.55 23.36 9.08
C GLN A 169 -18.50 23.32 7.95
N ILE A 170 -18.43 24.37 7.12
CA ILE A 170 -17.43 24.44 6.03
C ILE A 170 -16.00 24.48 6.59
N ILE A 171 -15.76 25.29 7.63
CA ILE A 171 -14.44 25.34 8.27
C ILE A 171 -14.09 23.99 8.90
N GLY A 172 -15.03 23.37 9.62
CA GLY A 172 -14.84 22.07 10.23
C GLY A 172 -14.54 20.97 9.22
N LEU A 173 -15.26 20.93 8.09
CA LEU A 173 -15.01 19.98 7.01
C LEU A 173 -13.66 20.23 6.33
N GLY A 174 -13.24 21.48 6.17
CA GLY A 174 -11.90 21.79 5.66
C GLY A 174 -10.80 21.27 6.59
N LEU A 175 -10.92 21.51 7.90
CA LEU A 175 -9.99 20.94 8.89
C LEU A 175 -10.01 19.41 8.92
N ALA A 176 -11.18 18.80 8.80
CA ALA A 176 -11.33 17.35 8.74
C ALA A 176 -10.59 16.76 7.52
N ALA A 177 -10.75 17.37 6.35
CA ALA A 177 -10.10 16.92 5.12
C ALA A 177 -8.58 17.06 5.19
N THR A 178 -8.05 18.17 5.70
CA THR A 178 -6.60 18.36 5.88
C THR A 178 -6.02 17.36 6.88
N THR A 179 -6.69 17.17 8.03
CA THR A 179 -6.26 16.19 9.03
C THR A 179 -6.27 14.76 8.48
N ALA A 180 -7.31 14.40 7.70
CA ALA A 180 -7.38 13.10 7.06
C ALA A 180 -6.22 12.91 6.06
N ALA A 181 -5.91 13.93 5.26
CA ALA A 181 -4.83 13.88 4.28
C ALA A 181 -3.44 13.71 4.94
N GLU A 182 -3.22 14.36 6.08
CA GLU A 182 -1.95 14.26 6.84
C GLU A 182 -1.79 12.89 7.53
N LEU A 183 -2.87 12.32 8.08
CA LEU A 183 -2.80 11.06 8.81
C LEU A 183 -2.90 9.82 7.93
N ALA A 184 -3.49 9.93 6.74
CA ALA A 184 -3.77 8.78 5.88
C ALA A 184 -2.52 7.98 5.46
N PRO A 185 -1.37 8.58 5.10
CA PRO A 185 -0.18 7.84 4.71
C PRO A 185 0.34 6.94 5.84
N ASP A 186 0.44 7.45 7.05
CA ASP A 186 0.96 6.72 8.20
C ASP A 186 0.00 5.60 8.62
N LEU A 187 -1.28 5.92 8.77
CA LEU A 187 -2.30 4.93 9.13
C LEU A 187 -2.51 3.90 8.01
N GLY A 188 -2.36 4.29 6.75
CA GLY A 188 -2.37 3.40 5.61
C GLY A 188 -1.20 2.41 5.63
N SER A 189 0.00 2.88 5.94
CA SER A 189 1.18 2.02 6.09
C SER A 189 1.03 1.04 7.27
N ILE A 190 0.47 1.49 8.39
CA ILE A 190 0.14 0.64 9.53
C ILE A 190 -0.90 -0.41 9.14
N ALA A 191 -1.97 -0.01 8.44
CA ALA A 191 -3.00 -0.91 7.96
C ALA A 191 -2.44 -1.95 6.97
N GLN A 192 -1.54 -1.56 6.07
CA GLN A 192 -0.85 -2.50 5.21
C GLN A 192 -0.05 -3.50 6.04
N ARG A 193 0.82 -3.04 6.91
CA ARG A 193 1.72 -3.88 7.70
C ARG A 193 1.00 -4.92 8.56
N TYR A 194 -0.08 -4.54 9.24
CA TYR A 194 -0.70 -5.39 10.24
C TYR A 194 -2.03 -6.02 9.82
N LEU A 195 -2.75 -5.40 8.87
CA LEU A 195 -4.09 -5.83 8.51
C LEU A 195 -4.17 -6.47 7.12
N THR A 196 -3.62 -5.81 6.09
CA THR A 196 -3.89 -6.20 4.71
C THR A 196 -2.75 -6.96 4.03
N THR A 197 -1.56 -7.03 4.62
CA THR A 197 -0.45 -7.86 4.13
C THR A 197 0.00 -8.89 5.17
N ALA A 198 0.65 -9.95 4.69
CA ALA A 198 1.35 -10.94 5.51
C ALA A 198 2.54 -11.51 4.71
N ILE A 199 3.60 -11.93 5.40
CA ILE A 199 4.77 -12.47 4.71
C ILE A 199 4.44 -13.81 4.04
N PRO A 200 4.79 -14.00 2.75
CA PRO A 200 4.32 -15.12 1.93
C PRO A 200 5.09 -16.42 2.18
N PHE A 201 5.06 -16.90 3.43
CA PHE A 201 5.69 -18.18 3.79
C PHE A 201 4.95 -19.37 3.19
N ASN A 202 3.62 -19.30 3.12
CA ASN A 202 2.75 -20.39 2.73
C ASN A 202 2.34 -20.33 1.25
N LEU A 203 2.96 -19.47 0.42
CA LEU A 203 2.64 -19.37 -1.00
C LEU A 203 3.62 -20.12 -1.88
N ALA A 204 3.10 -20.94 -2.81
CA ALA A 204 3.81 -21.45 -3.96
C ALA A 204 3.35 -20.74 -5.24
N ILE A 205 4.29 -20.41 -6.11
CA ILE A 205 4.00 -19.85 -7.42
C ILE A 205 3.72 -21.02 -8.36
N GLU A 206 2.49 -21.14 -8.86
CA GLU A 206 2.08 -22.25 -9.73
C GLU A 206 2.32 -21.93 -11.21
N ASN A 207 1.85 -20.77 -11.66
CA ASN A 207 1.89 -20.41 -13.07
C ASN A 207 1.88 -18.89 -13.26
N ILE A 208 2.37 -18.44 -14.42
CA ILE A 208 2.30 -17.05 -14.88
C ILE A 208 1.75 -17.05 -16.30
N THR A 209 0.62 -16.41 -16.51
CA THR A 209 -0.05 -16.34 -17.82
C THR A 209 -0.34 -14.91 -18.21
N ARG A 210 -0.22 -14.60 -19.50
CA ARG A 210 -0.74 -13.35 -20.05
C ARG A 210 -2.25 -13.51 -20.26
N THR A 211 -3.03 -12.58 -19.73
CA THR A 211 -4.49 -12.64 -19.73
C THR A 211 -5.10 -11.26 -19.74
N ARG A 212 -6.43 -11.21 -19.70
CA ARG A 212 -7.17 -9.98 -19.43
C ARG A 212 -7.92 -10.11 -18.13
N ASP A 213 -7.97 -9.00 -17.41
CA ASP A 213 -8.74 -8.93 -16.16
C ASP A 213 -10.26 -8.87 -16.47
N VAL A 214 -11.06 -8.79 -15.39
CA VAL A 214 -12.54 -8.72 -15.50
C VAL A 214 -13.06 -7.45 -16.21
N TRP A 215 -12.22 -6.42 -16.36
CA TRP A 215 -12.53 -5.19 -17.09
C TRP A 215 -11.95 -5.18 -18.52
N GLY A 216 -11.34 -6.29 -18.97
CA GLY A 216 -10.75 -6.43 -20.29
C GLY A 216 -9.37 -5.80 -20.47
N ARG A 217 -8.69 -5.39 -19.40
CA ARG A 217 -7.32 -4.83 -19.43
C ARG A 217 -6.31 -5.94 -19.57
N ASP A 218 -5.32 -5.76 -20.44
CA ASP A 218 -4.21 -6.72 -20.56
C ASP A 218 -3.37 -6.74 -19.28
N ALA A 219 -3.06 -7.94 -18.80
CA ALA A 219 -2.32 -8.16 -17.57
C ALA A 219 -1.56 -9.49 -17.59
N HIS A 220 -0.60 -9.64 -16.70
CA HIS A 220 -0.02 -10.94 -16.35
C HIS A 220 -0.69 -11.45 -15.07
N PHE A 221 -1.28 -12.63 -15.11
CA PHE A 221 -1.83 -13.27 -13.92
C PHE A 221 -0.80 -14.24 -13.34
N VAL A 222 -0.42 -14.00 -12.11
CA VAL A 222 0.46 -14.83 -11.31
C VAL A 222 -0.41 -15.69 -10.41
N LYS A 223 -0.56 -16.97 -10.77
CA LYS A 223 -1.33 -17.93 -9.98
C LYS A 223 -0.48 -18.47 -8.85
N VAL A 224 -1.05 -18.52 -7.65
CA VAL A 224 -0.43 -19.09 -6.46
C VAL A 224 -1.28 -20.20 -5.85
N GLY A 225 -0.62 -21.09 -5.10
CA GLY A 225 -1.26 -22.10 -4.28
C GLY A 225 -0.78 -22.02 -2.84
N TRP A 226 -1.63 -22.42 -1.90
CA TRP A 226 -1.28 -22.53 -0.49
C TRP A 226 -0.45 -23.78 -0.24
N GLN A 227 0.67 -23.64 0.47
CA GLN A 227 1.51 -24.75 0.97
C GLN A 227 1.50 -24.73 2.50
N GLU A 228 1.38 -25.93 3.11
CA GLU A 228 1.49 -26.14 4.55
C GLU A 228 2.95 -26.25 5.02
#